data_d3dd4d98f66bb0824d7f17a1c5a7a793
#
_entry.id   d3dd4d98f66bb0824d7f17a1c5a7a793
#
_cell.length_a   1.000
_cell.length_b   1.000
_cell.length_c   1.000
_cell.angle_alpha   90.00
_cell.angle_beta   90.00
_cell.angle_gamma   90.00
#
_symmetry.space_group_name_H-M   'P 1'
#
loop_
_entity.id
_entity.type
_entity.pdbx_description
1 polymer ?
#
loop_
_entity_poly.entity_id
_entity_poly.type
_entity_poly.pdbx_seq_one_letter_code
_entity_poly.pdbx_strand_id
1 'polypeptide(L)'
;MIDPATPEPIGPDVEPDVEPDVEPDVEPDVEELPEPTPLEIAEAAREMYLADLQRVSAEFANFRKQADKRNAEVAGRARSDVVERLLPVLDACDLAIDHGADGVEAIRSALVAALEPVGLEVIDPLDTPFDPNCHEAVVHEPTGDDTPTCQVVTEVLRRGYGWQGRVLRPAMVKVRG
;
A
#
# COMPACT_ATOMS: atom_id res chain seq x y z
N MET A 1 -17.76 -55.53 -57.21
CA MET A 1 -17.87 -56.94 -57.16
C MET A 1 -18.81 -57.31 -56.04
N ILE A 2 -20.01 -57.69 -56.45
CA ILE A 2 -21.04 -58.48 -55.77
C ILE A 2 -21.84 -57.79 -54.65
N ASP A 3 -22.98 -57.21 -55.05
CA ASP A 3 -24.33 -57.42 -54.50
C ASP A 3 -24.64 -58.95 -54.40
N PRO A 4 -25.61 -59.46 -53.68
CA PRO A 4 -26.93 -58.89 -53.30
C PRO A 4 -27.50 -59.42 -51.96
N ALA A 5 -28.58 -58.93 -51.47
CA ALA A 5 -29.87 -59.62 -51.32
C ALA A 5 -30.80 -58.94 -50.36
N THR A 6 -31.81 -58.34 -50.90
CA THR A 6 -33.17 -58.17 -50.31
C THR A 6 -33.76 -59.56 -50.00
N PRO A 7 -34.67 -59.67 -48.98
CA PRO A 7 -36.09 -59.71 -49.31
C PRO A 7 -37.00 -58.93 -48.38
N GLU A 8 -38.07 -58.48 -49.04
CA GLU A 8 -39.38 -58.02 -48.51
C GLU A 8 -40.18 -59.17 -47.89
N PRO A 9 -41.45 -58.94 -47.57
CA PRO A 9 -42.15 -58.14 -46.58
C PRO A 9 -43.13 -58.98 -45.75
N ILE A 10 -43.62 -58.52 -44.63
CA ILE A 10 -44.85 -59.00 -44.05
C ILE A 10 -45.58 -57.80 -43.43
N GLY A 11 -46.71 -57.45 -43.97
CA GLY A 11 -47.67 -56.46 -43.39
C GLY A 11 -48.61 -57.18 -42.42
N PRO A 12 -49.79 -56.58 -42.15
CA PRO A 12 -50.03 -55.49 -41.21
C PRO A 12 -50.83 -56.06 -40.03
N ASP A 13 -50.64 -55.47 -38.86
CA ASP A 13 -51.67 -55.54 -37.81
C ASP A 13 -52.00 -54.15 -37.32
N VAL A 14 -53.20 -53.81 -37.63
CA VAL A 14 -53.98 -52.66 -37.17
C VAL A 14 -54.46 -52.95 -35.78
N GLU A 15 -54.18 -52.07 -34.84
CA GLU A 15 -54.97 -51.88 -33.63
C GLU A 15 -54.62 -50.57 -32.92
N PRO A 16 -55.48 -49.97 -32.06
CA PRO A 16 -56.37 -48.90 -32.48
C PRO A 16 -55.86 -47.54 -31.87
N ASP A 17 -56.40 -46.46 -32.44
CA ASP A 17 -56.30 -45.10 -31.98
C ASP A 17 -56.66 -44.99 -30.49
N VAL A 18 -55.67 -44.74 -29.67
CA VAL A 18 -55.83 -44.09 -28.35
C VAL A 18 -55.49 -42.62 -28.56
N GLU A 19 -56.49 -41.78 -28.73
CA GLU A 19 -56.33 -40.35 -28.61
C GLU A 19 -55.76 -40.06 -27.24
N PRO A 20 -54.61 -39.35 -27.13
CA PRO A 20 -54.19 -38.86 -25.84
C PRO A 20 -55.16 -37.74 -25.44
N ASP A 21 -55.80 -37.91 -24.29
CA ASP A 21 -56.48 -36.85 -23.56
C ASP A 21 -55.52 -35.67 -23.47
N VAL A 22 -55.76 -34.66 -24.31
CA VAL A 22 -55.10 -33.38 -24.20
C VAL A 22 -55.82 -32.72 -23.03
N GLU A 23 -55.21 -32.81 -21.84
CA GLU A 23 -55.53 -31.91 -20.73
C GLU A 23 -55.39 -30.46 -21.24
N PRO A 24 -56.33 -29.57 -21.00
CA PRO A 24 -56.20 -28.22 -21.46
C PRO A 24 -54.99 -27.59 -20.75
N ASP A 25 -53.99 -27.13 -21.56
CA ASP A 25 -52.91 -26.27 -21.13
C ASP A 25 -53.56 -25.12 -20.34
N VAL A 26 -53.50 -25.23 -19.01
CA VAL A 26 -53.75 -24.11 -18.11
C VAL A 26 -52.53 -23.22 -18.27
N GLU A 27 -52.57 -22.26 -19.19
CA GLU A 27 -51.62 -21.17 -19.24
C GLU A 27 -51.59 -20.56 -17.83
N PRO A 28 -50.41 -20.47 -17.18
CA PRO A 28 -50.35 -19.80 -15.89
C PRO A 28 -50.84 -18.38 -16.11
N ASP A 29 -51.82 -17.98 -15.30
CA ASP A 29 -52.34 -16.62 -15.20
C ASP A 29 -51.14 -15.73 -14.87
N VAL A 30 -50.41 -15.24 -15.88
CA VAL A 30 -49.36 -14.25 -15.72
C VAL A 30 -50.12 -12.97 -15.39
N GLU A 31 -50.27 -12.66 -14.08
CA GLU A 31 -50.74 -11.35 -13.65
C GLU A 31 -49.82 -10.32 -14.33
N GLU A 32 -50.30 -9.69 -15.39
CA GLU A 32 -49.63 -8.55 -16.02
C GLU A 32 -49.54 -7.46 -14.93
N LEU A 33 -48.30 -7.31 -14.40
CA LEU A 33 -48.00 -6.19 -13.51
C LEU A 33 -48.34 -4.89 -14.25
N PRO A 34 -49.09 -4.01 -13.62
CA PRO A 34 -49.50 -2.76 -14.28
C PRO A 34 -48.27 -1.98 -14.74
N GLU A 35 -48.27 -1.55 -15.99
CA GLU A 35 -47.19 -0.72 -16.54
C GLU A 35 -46.99 0.53 -15.66
N PRO A 36 -45.75 0.88 -15.31
CA PRO A 36 -45.48 2.01 -14.43
C PRO A 36 -45.97 3.31 -15.08
N THR A 37 -46.64 4.12 -14.28
CA THR A 37 -47.13 5.42 -14.73
C THR A 37 -45.96 6.37 -15.07
N PRO A 38 -46.14 7.36 -15.96
CA PRO A 38 -45.13 8.35 -16.28
C PRO A 38 -44.57 9.07 -15.03
N LEU A 39 -45.38 9.24 -13.99
CA LEU A 39 -44.97 9.82 -12.72
C LEU A 39 -43.99 8.90 -11.97
N GLU A 40 -44.30 7.62 -11.85
CA GLU A 40 -43.44 6.63 -11.20
C GLU A 40 -42.11 6.49 -11.91
N ILE A 41 -42.10 6.54 -13.25
CA ILE A 41 -40.86 6.53 -14.05
C ILE A 41 -40.02 7.79 -13.75
N ALA A 42 -40.66 8.96 -13.66
CA ALA A 42 -39.96 10.20 -13.37
C ALA A 42 -39.40 10.24 -11.93
N GLU A 43 -40.14 9.71 -10.96
CA GLU A 43 -39.72 9.61 -9.57
C GLU A 43 -38.55 8.64 -9.43
N ALA A 44 -38.62 7.45 -10.05
CA ALA A 44 -37.50 6.49 -10.07
C ALA A 44 -36.24 7.06 -10.73
N ALA A 45 -36.39 7.78 -11.85
CA ALA A 45 -35.27 8.47 -12.50
C ALA A 45 -34.66 9.55 -11.62
N ARG A 46 -35.47 10.32 -10.89
CA ARG A 46 -35.01 11.33 -9.94
C ARG A 46 -34.18 10.68 -8.80
N GLU A 47 -34.71 9.59 -8.23
CA GLU A 47 -33.98 8.87 -7.15
C GLU A 47 -32.65 8.32 -7.65
N MET A 48 -32.63 7.74 -8.85
CA MET A 48 -31.40 7.24 -9.47
C MET A 48 -30.37 8.36 -9.69
N TYR A 49 -30.80 9.52 -10.23
CA TYR A 49 -29.89 10.68 -10.39
C TYR A 49 -29.41 11.24 -9.07
N LEU A 50 -30.23 11.27 -8.03
CA LEU A 50 -29.82 11.69 -6.68
C LEU A 50 -28.79 10.75 -6.09
N ALA A 51 -28.99 9.43 -6.23
CA ALA A 51 -28.02 8.43 -5.79
C ALA A 51 -26.68 8.55 -6.53
N ASP A 52 -26.73 8.76 -7.86
CA ASP A 52 -25.52 8.98 -8.66
C ASP A 52 -24.77 10.26 -8.27
N LEU A 53 -25.50 11.36 -8.05
CA LEU A 53 -24.90 12.62 -7.58
C LEU A 53 -24.26 12.46 -6.21
N GLN A 54 -24.89 11.75 -5.29
CA GLN A 54 -24.32 11.47 -3.97
C GLN A 54 -23.05 10.62 -4.08
N ARG A 55 -23.08 9.59 -4.93
CA ARG A 55 -21.93 8.73 -5.19
C ARG A 55 -20.76 9.52 -5.79
N VAL A 56 -21.00 10.27 -6.85
CA VAL A 56 -19.96 11.09 -7.50
C VAL A 56 -19.40 12.14 -6.56
N SER A 57 -20.26 12.77 -5.75
CA SER A 57 -19.82 13.74 -4.73
C SER A 57 -18.90 13.10 -3.68
N ALA A 58 -19.24 11.88 -3.21
CA ALA A 58 -18.41 11.13 -2.28
C ALA A 58 -17.09 10.69 -2.89
N GLU A 59 -17.11 10.20 -4.14
CA GLU A 59 -15.90 9.83 -4.89
C GLU A 59 -14.99 11.05 -5.10
N PHE A 60 -15.55 12.20 -5.45
CA PHE A 60 -14.78 13.43 -5.63
C PHE A 60 -14.16 13.92 -4.32
N ALA A 61 -14.90 13.86 -3.21
CA ALA A 61 -14.37 14.20 -1.89
C ALA A 61 -13.20 13.28 -1.49
N ASN A 62 -13.32 11.98 -1.73
CA ASN A 62 -12.26 11.01 -1.50
C ASN A 62 -11.05 11.25 -2.41
N PHE A 63 -11.28 11.51 -3.70
CA PHE A 63 -10.21 11.84 -4.65
C PHE A 63 -9.44 13.08 -4.21
N ARG A 64 -10.15 14.15 -3.83
CA ARG A 64 -9.52 15.39 -3.34
C ARG A 64 -8.64 15.12 -2.11
N LYS A 65 -9.18 14.40 -1.11
CA LYS A 65 -8.42 14.02 0.08
C LYS A 65 -7.16 13.23 -0.25
N GLN A 66 -7.25 12.27 -1.18
CA GLN A 66 -6.09 11.48 -1.63
C GLN A 66 -5.09 12.32 -2.42
N ALA A 67 -5.56 13.24 -3.26
CA ALA A 67 -4.69 14.14 -4.02
C ALA A 67 -3.90 15.05 -3.09
N ASP A 68 -4.56 15.66 -2.10
CA ASP A 68 -3.92 16.51 -1.10
C ASP A 68 -2.86 15.72 -0.29
N LYS A 69 -3.19 14.49 0.11
CA LYS A 69 -2.24 13.60 0.80
C LYS A 69 -1.02 13.28 -0.07
N ARG A 70 -1.22 12.90 -1.34
CA ARG A 70 -0.12 12.62 -2.28
C ARG A 70 0.76 13.85 -2.51
N ASN A 71 0.17 15.03 -2.66
CA ASN A 71 0.91 16.28 -2.83
C ASN A 71 1.78 16.57 -1.61
N ALA A 72 1.26 16.37 -0.39
CA ALA A 72 2.03 16.54 0.85
C ALA A 72 3.17 15.52 0.94
N GLU A 73 2.93 14.27 0.58
CA GLU A 73 3.96 13.21 0.55
C GLU A 73 5.06 13.50 -0.47
N VAL A 74 4.71 13.95 -1.69
CA VAL A 74 5.68 14.32 -2.72
C VAL A 74 6.53 15.50 -2.28
N ALA A 75 5.91 16.53 -1.70
CA ALA A 75 6.64 17.67 -1.15
C ALA A 75 7.56 17.27 0.01
N GLY A 76 7.12 16.34 0.87
CA GLY A 76 7.95 15.78 1.94
C GLY A 76 9.16 15.04 1.41
N ARG A 77 8.96 14.15 0.41
CA ARG A 77 10.05 13.40 -0.24
C ARG A 77 11.06 14.32 -0.92
N ALA A 78 10.60 15.30 -1.67
CA ALA A 78 11.50 16.23 -2.35
C ALA A 78 12.40 16.99 -1.36
N ARG A 79 11.88 17.33 -0.16
CA ARG A 79 12.69 17.94 0.91
C ARG A 79 13.70 16.97 1.50
N SER A 80 13.28 15.73 1.78
CA SER A 80 14.19 14.69 2.31
C SER A 80 15.33 14.37 1.34
N ASP A 81 15.08 14.33 0.03
CA ASP A 81 16.09 14.09 -1.00
C ASP A 81 17.18 15.18 -1.01
N VAL A 82 16.80 16.45 -0.77
CA VAL A 82 17.77 17.54 -0.66
C VAL A 82 18.63 17.37 0.60
N VAL A 83 18.01 17.03 1.73
CA VAL A 83 18.73 16.81 2.99
C VAL A 83 19.66 15.62 2.87
N GLU A 84 19.24 14.51 2.26
CA GLU A 84 20.06 13.34 2.03
C GLU A 84 21.33 13.66 1.24
N ARG A 85 21.24 14.57 0.25
CA ARG A 85 22.40 15.07 -0.51
C ARG A 85 23.33 15.96 0.30
N LEU A 86 22.86 16.51 1.43
CA LEU A 86 23.68 17.30 2.35
C LEU A 86 24.39 16.43 3.40
N LEU A 87 23.98 15.19 3.63
CA LEU A 87 24.58 14.30 4.62
C LEU A 87 26.11 14.12 4.43
N PRO A 88 26.63 14.02 3.20
CA PRO A 88 28.08 13.95 3.01
C PRO A 88 28.83 15.19 3.52
N VAL A 89 28.19 16.36 3.54
CA VAL A 89 28.80 17.58 4.10
C VAL A 89 28.88 17.48 5.62
N LEU A 90 27.84 16.99 6.27
CA LEU A 90 27.85 16.73 7.72
C LEU A 90 28.93 15.68 8.09
N ASP A 91 29.06 14.60 7.29
CA ASP A 91 30.11 13.61 7.49
C ASP A 91 31.52 14.20 7.35
N ALA A 92 31.72 15.08 6.36
CA ALA A 92 32.99 15.78 6.19
C ALA A 92 33.28 16.71 7.35
N CYS A 93 32.27 17.36 7.95
CA CYS A 93 32.43 18.14 9.16
C CYS A 93 32.82 17.24 10.34
N ASP A 94 32.13 16.10 10.54
CA ASP A 94 32.45 15.16 11.62
C ASP A 94 33.90 14.67 11.48
N LEU A 95 34.31 14.24 10.29
CA LEU A 95 35.67 13.81 10.03
C LEU A 95 36.71 14.92 10.29
N ALA A 96 36.42 16.16 9.92
CA ALA A 96 37.32 17.29 10.16
C ALA A 96 37.43 17.61 11.66
N ILE A 97 36.37 17.48 12.43
CA ILE A 97 36.36 17.64 13.89
C ILE A 97 37.23 16.55 14.53
N ASP A 98 37.12 15.30 14.11
CA ASP A 98 37.93 14.18 14.60
C ASP A 98 39.42 14.38 14.31
N HIS A 99 39.75 15.10 13.24
CA HIS A 99 41.12 15.51 12.91
C HIS A 99 41.58 16.81 13.59
N GLY A 100 40.74 17.38 14.46
CA GLY A 100 41.10 18.58 15.26
C GLY A 100 41.02 19.91 14.48
N ALA A 101 40.19 19.99 13.43
CA ALA A 101 39.99 21.24 12.70
C ALA A 101 39.17 22.25 13.51
N ASP A 102 39.76 23.39 13.84
CA ASP A 102 39.11 24.46 14.59
C ASP A 102 37.97 25.11 13.80
N GLY A 103 36.87 25.41 14.50
CA GLY A 103 35.73 26.16 13.96
C GLY A 103 34.73 25.34 13.11
N VAL A 104 35.06 24.11 12.72
CA VAL A 104 34.15 23.24 11.92
C VAL A 104 32.95 22.80 12.74
N GLU A 105 33.15 22.58 14.06
CA GLU A 105 32.04 22.23 14.96
C GLU A 105 30.94 23.31 14.98
N ALA A 106 31.32 24.58 14.96
CA ALA A 106 30.36 25.68 14.90
C ALA A 106 29.56 25.67 13.59
N ILE A 107 30.21 25.36 12.46
CA ILE A 107 29.54 25.25 11.15
C ILE A 107 28.57 24.09 11.15
N ARG A 108 29.02 22.92 11.62
CA ARG A 108 28.16 21.72 11.73
C ARG A 108 26.94 21.98 12.60
N SER A 109 27.15 22.56 13.79
CA SER A 109 26.08 22.87 14.74
C SER A 109 25.09 23.89 14.16
N ALA A 110 25.55 24.91 13.45
CA ALA A 110 24.70 25.87 12.77
C ALA A 110 23.86 25.21 11.65
N LEU A 111 24.46 24.29 10.88
CA LEU A 111 23.74 23.57 9.84
C LEU A 111 22.66 22.64 10.41
N VAL A 112 22.97 21.90 11.46
CA VAL A 112 22.01 21.02 12.15
C VAL A 112 20.88 21.87 12.75
N ALA A 113 21.20 22.95 13.48
CA ALA A 113 20.22 23.84 14.07
C ALA A 113 19.28 24.51 13.04
N ALA A 114 19.76 24.74 11.80
CA ALA A 114 18.94 25.26 10.72
C ALA A 114 17.99 24.20 10.14
N LEU A 115 18.35 22.91 10.18
CA LEU A 115 17.58 21.80 9.61
C LEU A 115 16.64 21.10 10.60
N GLU A 116 16.93 21.13 11.90
CA GLU A 116 16.08 20.56 12.96
C GLU A 116 14.64 21.10 12.95
N PRO A 117 14.39 22.42 12.84
CA PRO A 117 13.02 22.95 12.81
C PRO A 117 12.22 22.51 11.57
N VAL A 118 12.92 22.07 10.51
CA VAL A 118 12.31 21.60 9.26
C VAL A 118 12.05 20.09 9.30
N GLY A 119 12.60 19.38 10.30
CA GLY A 119 12.34 17.98 10.58
C GLY A 119 13.56 17.05 10.50
N LEU A 120 14.78 17.57 10.50
CA LEU A 120 15.99 16.76 10.65
C LEU A 120 16.10 16.24 12.09
N GLU A 121 16.39 14.96 12.22
CA GLU A 121 16.64 14.28 13.49
C GLU A 121 18.05 13.64 13.41
N VAL A 122 18.89 13.92 14.41
CA VAL A 122 20.22 13.30 14.51
C VAL A 122 20.09 12.02 15.32
N ILE A 123 20.61 10.91 14.79
CA ILE A 123 20.65 9.59 15.43
C ILE A 123 22.09 9.35 15.91
N ASP A 124 22.30 9.58 17.20
CA ASP A 124 23.60 9.40 17.87
C ASP A 124 23.39 8.52 19.12
N PRO A 125 23.30 7.20 18.96
CA PRO A 125 22.82 6.27 19.97
C PRO A 125 23.91 5.76 20.93
N LEU A 126 24.89 6.56 21.26
CA LEU A 126 25.94 6.14 22.21
C LEU A 126 25.32 5.68 23.53
N ASP A 127 25.79 4.54 24.07
CA ASP A 127 25.34 3.93 25.33
C ASP A 127 23.83 3.58 25.37
N THR A 128 23.18 3.45 24.22
CA THR A 128 21.77 3.06 24.13
C THR A 128 21.61 1.60 23.64
N PRO A 129 20.46 0.96 23.89
CA PRO A 129 20.15 -0.33 23.29
C PRO A 129 20.18 -0.25 21.76
N PHE A 130 20.71 -1.29 21.13
CA PHE A 130 20.72 -1.39 19.68
C PHE A 130 19.29 -1.57 19.13
N ASP A 131 18.92 -0.72 18.17
CA ASP A 131 17.65 -0.80 17.42
C ASP A 131 17.94 -1.01 15.92
N PRO A 132 17.62 -2.17 15.34
CA PRO A 132 17.86 -2.45 13.93
C PRO A 132 17.08 -1.56 12.96
N ASN A 133 16.06 -0.82 13.42
CA ASN A 133 15.31 0.09 12.57
C ASN A 133 16.05 1.40 12.25
N CYS A 134 16.96 1.83 13.13
CA CYS A 134 17.68 3.10 13.01
C CYS A 134 19.20 2.99 13.19
N HIS A 135 19.70 1.80 13.55
CA HIS A 135 21.12 1.54 13.73
C HIS A 135 21.59 0.41 12.82
N GLU A 136 22.83 0.51 12.33
CA GLU A 136 23.51 -0.50 11.54
C GLU A 136 24.75 -0.96 12.32
N ALA A 137 24.73 -2.19 12.85
CA ALA A 137 25.85 -2.76 13.57
C ALA A 137 26.91 -3.25 12.58
N VAL A 138 28.06 -2.59 12.55
CA VAL A 138 29.18 -2.90 11.65
C VAL A 138 30.25 -3.73 12.37
N VAL A 139 30.41 -3.51 13.66
CA VAL A 139 31.40 -4.21 14.51
C VAL A 139 30.71 -4.78 15.72
N HIS A 140 30.95 -6.06 16.00
CA HIS A 140 30.51 -6.75 17.21
C HIS A 140 31.69 -6.98 18.13
N GLU A 141 31.61 -6.49 19.35
CA GLU A 141 32.55 -6.86 20.42
C GLU A 141 31.98 -8.06 21.18
N PRO A 142 32.76 -9.15 21.29
CA PRO A 142 32.32 -10.26 22.11
C PRO A 142 32.28 -9.82 23.58
N THR A 143 31.17 -10.07 24.22
CA THR A 143 31.08 -9.98 25.67
C THR A 143 31.69 -11.24 26.26
N GLY A 144 32.48 -11.12 27.34
CA GLY A 144 32.94 -12.27 28.09
C GLY A 144 31.76 -13.15 28.57
N ASP A 145 32.00 -14.11 29.45
CA ASP A 145 31.07 -15.19 29.87
C ASP A 145 29.61 -14.78 30.29
N ASP A 146 29.34 -13.51 30.48
CA ASP A 146 27.98 -12.97 30.67
C ASP A 146 27.38 -12.53 29.34
N THR A 147 26.56 -13.36 28.74
CA THR A 147 25.77 -13.03 27.55
C THR A 147 24.76 -11.95 27.91
N PRO A 148 24.91 -10.68 27.48
CA PRO A 148 23.91 -9.66 27.76
C PRO A 148 22.64 -9.98 26.97
N THR A 149 21.52 -9.89 27.63
CA THR A 149 20.20 -10.10 27.03
C THR A 149 19.85 -9.01 26.01
N CYS A 150 20.60 -7.92 25.98
CA CYS A 150 20.41 -6.78 25.08
C CYS A 150 21.76 -6.31 24.52
N GLN A 151 21.81 -6.13 23.20
CA GLN A 151 22.97 -5.52 22.56
C GLN A 151 22.98 -4.00 22.86
N VAL A 152 24.13 -3.48 23.27
CA VAL A 152 24.32 -2.06 23.58
C VAL A 152 25.32 -1.45 22.62
N VAL A 153 25.04 -0.24 22.16
CA VAL A 153 25.94 0.54 21.32
C VAL A 153 27.09 1.08 22.18
N THR A 154 28.32 0.67 21.85
CA THR A 154 29.51 1.11 22.57
C THR A 154 30.25 2.24 21.88
N GLU A 155 30.06 2.41 20.57
CA GLU A 155 30.68 3.45 19.79
C GLU A 155 29.85 3.78 18.57
N VAL A 156 29.76 5.07 18.21
CA VAL A 156 29.13 5.54 17.00
C VAL A 156 30.21 5.87 15.97
N LEU A 157 30.36 5.01 14.97
CA LEU A 157 31.34 5.18 13.91
C LEU A 157 30.91 6.22 12.88
N ARG A 158 29.60 6.37 12.69
CA ARG A 158 29.01 7.36 11.80
C ARG A 158 27.60 7.67 12.25
N ARG A 159 27.30 8.95 12.43
CA ARG A 159 25.97 9.39 12.85
C ARG A 159 24.90 9.07 11.81
N GLY A 160 23.74 8.64 12.29
CA GLY A 160 22.55 8.48 11.49
C GLY A 160 21.72 9.76 11.43
N TYR A 161 20.79 9.80 10.48
CA TYR A 161 19.90 10.94 10.32
C TYR A 161 18.50 10.47 9.95
N GLY A 162 17.50 11.09 10.59
CA GLY A 162 16.09 10.95 10.30
C GLY A 162 15.48 12.22 9.71
N TRP A 163 14.33 12.12 9.09
CA TRP A 163 13.53 13.22 8.59
C TRP A 163 12.06 12.95 8.84
N GLN A 164 11.45 13.76 9.71
CA GLN A 164 10.02 13.65 10.05
C GLN A 164 9.59 12.20 10.41
N GLY A 165 10.37 11.54 11.27
CA GLY A 165 10.12 10.18 11.73
C GLY A 165 10.51 9.07 10.75
N ARG A 166 11.10 9.40 9.59
CA ARG A 166 11.66 8.43 8.64
C ARG A 166 13.18 8.43 8.71
N VAL A 167 13.79 7.28 8.87
CA VAL A 167 15.24 7.14 8.79
C VAL A 167 15.69 7.38 7.36
N LEU A 168 16.55 8.40 7.15
CA LEU A 168 17.25 8.66 5.89
C LEU A 168 18.49 7.79 5.76
N ARG A 169 19.22 7.66 6.87
CA ARG A 169 20.41 6.87 6.96
C ARG A 169 20.58 6.36 8.40
N PRO A 170 20.75 5.05 8.63
CA PRO A 170 21.01 4.51 9.95
C PRO A 170 22.36 4.99 10.48
N ALA A 171 22.49 5.03 11.81
CA ALA A 171 23.77 5.24 12.46
C ALA A 171 24.62 3.95 12.35
N MET A 172 25.86 4.07 11.88
CA MET A 172 26.79 2.96 11.89
C MET A 172 27.44 2.87 13.28
N VAL A 173 27.25 1.74 13.91
CA VAL A 173 27.59 1.55 15.31
C VAL A 173 28.41 0.28 15.56
N LYS A 174 29.14 0.30 16.65
CA LYS A 174 29.78 -0.85 17.26
C LYS A 174 28.92 -1.28 18.44
N VAL A 175 28.60 -2.54 18.50
CA VAL A 175 27.76 -3.11 19.55
C VAL A 175 28.51 -4.14 20.36
N ARG A 176 28.14 -4.21 21.63
CA ARG A 176 28.59 -5.26 22.55
C ARG A 176 27.40 -6.09 22.95
N GLY A 177 27.47 -7.38 22.76
CA GLY A 177 26.43 -8.32 23.12
C GLY A 177 26.74 -9.74 22.74
#